data_605c2c8d0c419b3f631e5dd933a95edb
#
_entry.id   605c2c8d0c419b3f631e5dd933a95edb
#
_cell.length_a   1.000
_cell.length_b   1.000
_cell.length_c   1.000
_cell.angle_alpha   90.00
_cell.angle_beta   90.00
_cell.angle_gamma   90.00
#
_symmetry.space_group_name_H-M   'P 1'
#
loop_
_entity.id
_entity.type
_entity.pdbx_description
1 polymer ?
#
loop_
_entity_poly.entity_id
_entity_poly.type
_entity_poly.pdbx_seq_one_letter_code
_entity_poly.pdbx_strand_id
1 'polypeptide(L)'
;MNANEQNKPHEVRIHIDEQPYKSPSPTTGEALYRLGHVAPGLRLYREVEGDREDPGIENGPEIVHLKEDEHFHSGKPRRITILVNGTPHPWDKPEISYVEVVTLFDPTFPKHPETTYSVKYRNGPSRNPEGILAPNDNPVKVKEGMIFHVSPTGES
;
A
#
# COMPACT_ATOMS: atom_id res chain seq x y z
N MET A 1 32.67 -23.26 -15.33
CA MET A 1 31.67 -22.40 -14.72
C MET A 1 31.38 -22.92 -13.33
N ASN A 2 31.49 -22.09 -12.32
CA ASN A 2 31.28 -22.54 -10.99
C ASN A 2 29.81 -22.33 -10.57
N ALA A 3 29.35 -23.09 -9.57
CA ALA A 3 27.98 -23.06 -9.12
C ALA A 3 27.57 -21.71 -8.53
N ASN A 4 28.55 -20.93 -8.07
CA ASN A 4 28.23 -19.64 -7.43
C ASN A 4 27.72 -18.60 -8.41
N GLU A 5 28.11 -18.69 -9.68
CA GLU A 5 27.63 -17.76 -10.69
C GLU A 5 26.16 -17.94 -10.98
N GLN A 6 25.65 -19.16 -10.85
CA GLN A 6 24.24 -19.46 -11.08
C GLN A 6 23.36 -18.98 -9.94
N ASN A 7 23.93 -18.82 -8.75
CA ASN A 7 23.21 -18.42 -7.55
C ASN A 7 23.32 -16.93 -7.24
N LYS A 8 24.11 -16.20 -8.00
CA LYS A 8 24.23 -14.76 -7.80
C LYS A 8 22.98 -14.06 -8.30
N PRO A 9 22.50 -13.05 -7.57
CA PRO A 9 21.42 -12.22 -8.09
C PRO A 9 21.84 -11.65 -9.45
N HIS A 10 20.93 -11.65 -10.37
CA HIS A 10 21.14 -11.01 -11.64
C HIS A 10 21.19 -9.50 -11.44
N GLU A 11 22.23 -8.85 -11.91
CA GLU A 11 22.37 -7.40 -11.76
C GLU A 11 21.84 -6.69 -12.99
N VAL A 12 20.98 -5.71 -12.78
CA VAL A 12 20.37 -4.93 -13.86
C VAL A 12 20.57 -3.45 -13.60
N ARG A 13 20.53 -2.67 -14.68
CA ARG A 13 20.53 -1.22 -14.59
C ARG A 13 19.09 -0.75 -14.53
N ILE A 14 18.80 0.13 -13.56
CA ILE A 14 17.50 0.77 -13.43
C ILE A 14 17.70 2.27 -13.28
N HIS A 15 16.63 3.01 -13.41
CA HIS A 15 16.64 4.47 -13.26
C HIS A 15 15.64 4.85 -12.16
N ILE A 16 16.10 5.64 -11.22
CA ILE A 16 15.24 6.19 -10.15
C ILE A 16 15.37 7.70 -10.23
N ASP A 17 14.25 8.38 -10.47
CA ASP A 17 14.23 9.82 -10.67
C ASP A 17 15.25 10.25 -11.73
N GLU A 18 15.29 9.49 -12.82
CA GLU A 18 16.14 9.72 -13.99
C GLU A 18 17.64 9.49 -13.76
N GLN A 19 18.03 8.99 -12.58
CA GLN A 19 19.41 8.66 -12.28
C GLN A 19 19.63 7.16 -12.44
N PRO A 20 20.71 6.74 -13.13
CA PRO A 20 20.97 5.31 -13.31
C PRO A 20 21.59 4.69 -12.06
N TYR A 21 21.18 3.46 -11.78
CA TYR A 21 21.71 2.67 -10.67
C TYR A 21 21.80 1.22 -11.10
N LYS A 22 22.72 0.49 -10.47
CA LYS A 22 22.79 -0.96 -10.64
C LYS A 22 22.16 -1.60 -9.40
N SER A 23 21.32 -2.59 -9.61
CA SER A 23 20.63 -3.29 -8.54
C SER A 23 20.59 -4.78 -8.83
N PRO A 24 20.69 -5.61 -7.78
CA PRO A 24 20.40 -7.03 -7.96
C PRO A 24 18.92 -7.22 -8.27
N SER A 25 18.59 -8.28 -8.98
CA SER A 25 17.20 -8.67 -9.20
C SER A 25 17.10 -10.17 -8.91
N PRO A 26 16.22 -10.58 -8.00
CA PRO A 26 15.28 -9.74 -7.27
C PRO A 26 15.94 -8.90 -6.17
N THR A 27 15.24 -7.87 -5.75
CA THR A 27 15.65 -7.02 -4.64
C THR A 27 14.44 -6.80 -3.73
N THR A 28 14.53 -5.86 -2.79
CA THR A 28 13.39 -5.51 -1.93
C THR A 28 13.00 -4.06 -2.15
N GLY A 29 11.76 -3.73 -1.80
CA GLY A 29 11.30 -2.34 -1.85
C GLY A 29 12.20 -1.44 -1.01
N GLU A 30 12.50 -1.87 0.21
CA GLU A 30 13.39 -1.14 1.11
C GLU A 30 14.76 -0.84 0.47
N ALA A 31 15.34 -1.84 -0.22
CA ALA A 31 16.62 -1.67 -0.88
C ALA A 31 16.53 -0.62 -2.00
N LEU A 32 15.41 -0.58 -2.73
CA LEU A 32 15.20 0.41 -3.78
C LEU A 32 15.07 1.83 -3.23
N TYR A 33 14.36 1.99 -2.11
CA TYR A 33 14.25 3.29 -1.45
C TYR A 33 15.61 3.80 -1.01
N ARG A 34 16.44 2.91 -0.49
CA ARG A 34 17.78 3.26 -0.04
C ARG A 34 18.70 3.60 -1.23
N LEU A 35 18.62 2.78 -2.28
CA LEU A 35 19.43 2.97 -3.47
C LEU A 35 19.15 4.31 -4.14
N GLY A 36 17.88 4.67 -4.27
CA GLY A 36 17.46 5.91 -4.92
C GLY A 36 17.44 7.12 -4.00
N HIS A 37 17.84 6.96 -2.74
CA HIS A 37 17.81 8.05 -1.74
C HIS A 37 16.45 8.74 -1.68
N VAL A 38 15.38 7.93 -1.65
CA VAL A 38 14.02 8.46 -1.61
C VAL A 38 13.81 9.23 -0.31
N ALA A 39 13.40 10.49 -0.42
CA ALA A 39 13.25 11.37 0.74
C ALA A 39 12.14 10.86 1.68
N PRO A 40 12.28 11.08 2.99
CA PRO A 40 11.22 10.71 3.93
C PRO A 40 9.88 11.35 3.54
N GLY A 41 8.83 10.55 3.61
CA GLY A 41 7.50 11.02 3.24
C GLY A 41 7.16 10.89 1.78
N LEU A 42 8.13 10.56 0.93
CA LEU A 42 7.86 10.28 -0.47
C LEU A 42 7.70 8.78 -0.69
N ARG A 43 7.01 8.44 -1.76
CA ARG A 43 6.78 7.06 -2.14
C ARG A 43 7.42 6.79 -3.50
N LEU A 44 7.90 5.58 -3.69
CA LEU A 44 8.50 5.16 -4.95
C LEU A 44 7.43 4.50 -5.82
N TYR A 45 7.43 4.85 -7.10
CA TYR A 45 6.49 4.31 -8.08
C TYR A 45 7.25 3.67 -9.23
N ARG A 46 6.75 2.53 -9.71
CA ARG A 46 7.28 1.85 -10.89
C ARG A 46 6.58 2.39 -12.12
N GLU A 47 7.33 2.93 -13.07
CA GLU A 47 6.71 3.44 -14.30
C GLU A 47 6.28 2.27 -15.19
N VAL A 48 5.04 2.32 -15.65
CA VAL A 48 4.48 1.31 -16.53
C VAL A 48 4.00 1.95 -17.81
N GLU A 49 3.94 1.18 -18.88
CA GLU A 49 3.52 1.70 -20.17
C GLU A 49 1.99 1.87 -20.25
N GLY A 50 1.56 2.80 -21.10
CA GLY A 50 0.17 3.02 -21.38
C GLY A 50 -0.51 3.95 -20.37
N ASP A 51 -1.83 3.89 -20.35
CA ASP A 51 -2.66 4.76 -19.53
C ASP A 51 -2.84 4.23 -18.09
N ARG A 52 -2.17 3.13 -17.77
CA ARG A 52 -2.28 2.54 -16.43
C ARG A 52 -1.52 3.40 -15.43
N GLU A 53 -2.07 3.45 -14.23
CA GLU A 53 -1.44 4.14 -13.13
C GLU A 53 -0.18 3.39 -12.69
N ASP A 54 0.89 4.14 -12.42
CA ASP A 54 2.15 3.56 -11.97
C ASP A 54 1.98 2.97 -10.57
N PRO A 55 2.25 1.67 -10.39
CA PRO A 55 2.07 1.06 -9.07
C PRO A 55 3.10 1.56 -8.07
N GLY A 56 2.68 1.72 -6.82
CA GLY A 56 3.59 2.09 -5.74
C GLY A 56 4.40 0.89 -5.25
N ILE A 57 5.63 1.16 -4.89
CA ILE A 57 6.53 0.20 -4.25
C ILE A 57 6.59 0.58 -2.77
N GLU A 58 6.34 -0.35 -1.88
CA GLU A 58 6.41 -0.06 -0.46
C GLU A 58 7.86 -0.14 0.04
N ASN A 59 8.16 0.69 1.03
CA ASN A 59 9.47 0.68 1.70
C ASN A 59 9.46 -0.45 2.74
N GLY A 60 9.69 -1.65 2.26
CA GLY A 60 9.60 -2.83 3.12
C GLY A 60 10.25 -4.06 2.50
N PRO A 61 10.02 -5.24 3.11
CA PRO A 61 10.70 -6.47 2.73
C PRO A 61 10.12 -7.15 1.49
N GLU A 62 9.12 -6.58 0.85
CA GLU A 62 8.49 -7.19 -0.32
C GLU A 62 9.51 -7.37 -1.44
N ILE A 63 9.48 -8.55 -2.07
CA ILE A 63 10.40 -8.90 -3.16
C ILE A 63 9.95 -8.21 -4.45
N VAL A 64 10.93 -7.58 -5.12
CA VAL A 64 10.69 -6.86 -6.37
C VAL A 64 11.60 -7.44 -7.45
N HIS A 65 10.99 -7.91 -8.53
CA HIS A 65 11.74 -8.38 -9.70
C HIS A 65 11.90 -7.22 -10.67
N LEU A 66 13.13 -7.02 -11.13
CA LEU A 66 13.47 -5.87 -11.97
C LEU A 66 13.80 -6.29 -13.40
N LYS A 67 13.56 -5.40 -14.33
CA LYS A 67 13.94 -5.53 -15.73
C LYS A 67 15.05 -4.54 -16.05
N GLU A 68 15.85 -4.85 -17.08
CA GLU A 68 16.90 -3.96 -17.56
C GLU A 68 16.27 -2.64 -18.03
N ASP A 69 16.88 -1.53 -17.61
CA ASP A 69 16.46 -0.17 -17.93
C ASP A 69 15.05 0.18 -17.49
N GLU A 70 14.58 -0.43 -16.42
CA GLU A 70 13.30 -0.10 -15.82
C GLU A 70 13.39 1.26 -15.12
N HIS A 71 12.29 2.03 -15.17
CA HIS A 71 12.23 3.37 -14.58
C HIS A 71 11.31 3.43 -13.38
N PHE A 72 11.76 4.17 -12.39
CA PHE A 72 11.00 4.45 -11.16
C PHE A 72 11.08 5.94 -10.89
N HIS A 73 10.07 6.46 -10.20
CA HIS A 73 10.09 7.85 -9.75
C HIS A 73 9.55 7.93 -8.32
N SER A 74 10.06 8.91 -7.57
CA SER A 74 9.54 9.21 -6.25
C SER A 74 8.52 10.34 -6.35
N GLY A 75 7.55 10.34 -5.45
CA GLY A 75 6.53 11.36 -5.44
C GLY A 75 5.70 11.27 -4.17
N LYS A 76 4.80 12.24 -4.00
CA LYS A 76 3.93 12.25 -2.84
C LYS A 76 3.01 11.04 -2.86
N PRO A 77 2.64 10.50 -1.67
CA PRO A 77 1.64 9.44 -1.61
C PRO A 77 0.34 9.91 -2.26
N ARG A 78 -0.29 9.02 -3.01
CA ARG A 78 -1.56 9.35 -3.66
C ARG A 78 -2.65 9.35 -2.62
N ARG A 79 -3.43 10.44 -2.63
CA ARG A 79 -4.61 10.52 -1.80
C ARG A 79 -5.75 9.87 -2.57
N ILE A 80 -6.42 8.92 -1.91
CA ILE A 80 -7.61 8.27 -2.45
C ILE A 80 -8.83 8.71 -1.65
N THR A 81 -10.01 8.41 -2.17
CA THR A 81 -11.27 8.63 -1.46
C THR A 81 -11.86 7.28 -1.12
N ILE A 82 -12.19 7.08 0.15
CA ILE A 82 -12.94 5.92 0.60
C ILE A 82 -14.31 6.38 1.11
N LEU A 83 -15.26 5.48 1.15
CA LEU A 83 -16.60 5.79 1.63
C LEU A 83 -16.84 5.05 2.94
N VAL A 84 -17.31 5.77 3.96
CA VAL A 84 -17.72 5.18 5.23
C VAL A 84 -19.17 5.54 5.46
N ASN A 85 -20.03 4.53 5.40
CA ASN A 85 -21.50 4.71 5.47
C ASN A 85 -21.98 5.78 4.48
N GLY A 86 -21.43 5.77 3.26
CA GLY A 86 -21.82 6.70 2.22
C GLY A 86 -21.14 8.06 2.27
N THR A 87 -20.38 8.34 3.31
CA THR A 87 -19.68 9.63 3.45
C THR A 87 -18.26 9.49 2.90
N PRO A 88 -17.85 10.34 1.95
CA PRO A 88 -16.49 10.28 1.42
C PRO A 88 -15.46 10.83 2.41
N HIS A 89 -14.34 10.14 2.50
CA HIS A 89 -13.19 10.55 3.32
C HIS A 89 -11.92 10.44 2.50
N PRO A 90 -11.06 11.45 2.52
CA PRO A 90 -9.74 11.33 1.91
C PRO A 90 -8.88 10.40 2.78
N TRP A 91 -8.06 9.59 2.11
CA TRP A 91 -7.18 8.68 2.80
C TRP A 91 -5.84 8.63 2.06
N ASP A 92 -4.76 8.79 2.78
CA ASP A 92 -3.43 8.92 2.17
C ASP A 92 -2.46 7.81 2.55
N LYS A 93 -2.98 6.75 3.19
CA LYS A 93 -2.18 5.59 3.56
C LYS A 93 -2.55 4.40 2.67
N PRO A 94 -1.63 3.42 2.51
CA PRO A 94 -1.94 2.23 1.69
C PRO A 94 -2.90 1.26 2.38
N GLU A 95 -3.08 1.38 3.70
CA GLU A 95 -3.89 0.47 4.49
C GLU A 95 -4.75 1.24 5.48
N ILE A 96 -5.78 0.58 5.98
CA ILE A 96 -6.62 1.16 7.03
C ILE A 96 -6.97 0.08 8.05
N SER A 97 -6.94 0.45 9.34
CA SER A 97 -7.24 -0.45 10.44
C SER A 97 -8.70 -0.30 10.89
N TYR A 98 -9.15 -1.27 11.68
CA TYR A 98 -10.48 -1.21 12.30
C TYR A 98 -10.67 0.11 13.07
N VAL A 99 -9.73 0.45 13.93
CA VAL A 99 -9.82 1.68 14.74
C VAL A 99 -9.91 2.92 13.84
N GLU A 100 -9.13 2.92 12.76
CA GLU A 100 -9.14 4.06 11.83
C GLU A 100 -10.49 4.20 11.12
N VAL A 101 -11.06 3.09 10.64
CA VAL A 101 -12.38 3.13 9.99
C VAL A 101 -13.45 3.61 10.96
N VAL A 102 -13.48 3.03 12.17
CA VAL A 102 -14.50 3.40 13.17
C VAL A 102 -14.33 4.85 13.58
N THR A 103 -13.09 5.34 13.69
CA THR A 103 -12.84 6.73 14.06
C THR A 103 -13.33 7.70 12.97
N LEU A 104 -13.26 7.31 11.71
CA LEU A 104 -13.84 8.13 10.64
C LEU A 104 -15.36 8.23 10.76
N PHE A 105 -16.00 7.15 11.20
CA PHE A 105 -17.45 7.13 11.43
C PHE A 105 -17.81 7.85 12.73
N ASP A 106 -17.07 7.59 13.80
CA ASP A 106 -17.32 8.15 15.13
C ASP A 106 -16.00 8.69 15.69
N PRO A 107 -15.70 9.98 15.51
CA PRO A 107 -14.46 10.57 15.99
C PRO A 107 -14.24 10.46 17.50
N THR A 108 -15.30 10.18 18.28
CA THR A 108 -15.17 10.01 19.73
C THR A 108 -14.82 8.59 20.13
N PHE A 109 -14.80 7.65 19.20
CA PHE A 109 -14.55 6.22 19.46
C PHE A 109 -13.29 5.96 20.30
N PRO A 110 -12.17 6.62 20.05
CA PRO A 110 -10.96 6.37 20.87
C PRO A 110 -11.17 6.61 22.37
N LYS A 111 -12.15 7.44 22.75
CA LYS A 111 -12.49 7.70 24.14
C LYS A 111 -13.53 6.72 24.71
N HIS A 112 -14.10 5.90 23.84
CA HIS A 112 -15.15 4.93 24.21
C HIS A 112 -14.84 3.56 23.63
N PRO A 113 -13.67 2.98 23.99
CA PRO A 113 -13.23 1.71 23.38
C PRO A 113 -14.13 0.51 23.74
N GLU A 114 -15.00 0.66 24.72
CA GLU A 114 -15.97 -0.38 25.10
C GLU A 114 -17.11 -0.51 24.09
N THR A 115 -17.34 0.51 23.27
CA THR A 115 -18.35 0.44 22.23
C THR A 115 -17.79 -0.39 21.06
N THR A 116 -18.53 -1.41 20.64
CA THR A 116 -18.12 -2.26 19.55
C THR A 116 -18.91 -1.99 18.29
N TYR A 117 -18.21 -2.05 17.17
CA TYR A 117 -18.81 -1.85 15.86
C TYR A 117 -18.47 -3.03 14.97
N SER A 118 -19.38 -3.32 14.05
CA SER A 118 -19.14 -4.25 12.97
C SER A 118 -18.68 -3.44 11.76
N VAL A 119 -17.57 -3.83 11.15
CA VAL A 119 -17.04 -3.16 9.97
C VAL A 119 -16.99 -4.16 8.82
N LYS A 120 -17.73 -3.84 7.76
CA LYS A 120 -17.71 -4.62 6.52
C LYS A 120 -17.17 -3.75 5.41
N TYR A 121 -16.50 -4.35 4.45
CA TYR A 121 -16.01 -3.60 3.30
C TYR A 121 -16.29 -4.34 2.00
N ARG A 122 -16.36 -3.56 0.93
CA ARG A 122 -16.52 -4.05 -0.43
C ARG A 122 -15.83 -3.09 -1.39
N ASN A 123 -15.73 -3.49 -2.62
CA ASN A 123 -15.04 -2.72 -3.67
C ASN A 123 -13.58 -2.46 -3.30
N GLY A 124 -12.98 -3.41 -2.62
CA GLY A 124 -11.57 -3.37 -2.27
C GLY A 124 -10.67 -3.87 -3.38
N PRO A 125 -9.36 -3.97 -3.10
CA PRO A 125 -8.41 -4.49 -4.08
C PRO A 125 -8.79 -5.89 -4.56
N SER A 126 -8.39 -6.22 -5.79
CA SER A 126 -8.81 -7.47 -6.43
C SER A 126 -8.46 -8.74 -5.64
N ARG A 127 -7.43 -8.70 -4.81
CA ARG A 127 -7.05 -9.85 -3.98
C ARG A 127 -7.87 -9.95 -2.70
N ASN A 128 -8.56 -8.88 -2.32
CA ASN A 128 -9.36 -8.82 -1.11
C ASN A 128 -10.51 -7.83 -1.31
N PRO A 129 -11.46 -8.17 -2.23
CA PRO A 129 -12.47 -7.19 -2.64
C PRO A 129 -13.53 -6.92 -1.59
N GLU A 130 -13.82 -7.87 -0.73
CA GLU A 130 -14.85 -7.70 0.30
C GLU A 130 -14.54 -8.57 1.51
N GLY A 131 -15.06 -8.17 2.66
CA GLY A 131 -14.84 -8.92 3.88
C GLY A 131 -15.32 -8.18 5.11
N ILE A 132 -14.88 -8.68 6.25
CA ILE A 132 -15.16 -8.12 7.56
C ILE A 132 -13.84 -7.74 8.19
N LEU A 133 -13.80 -6.55 8.80
CA LEU A 133 -12.61 -6.07 9.50
C LEU A 133 -12.91 -6.08 10.99
N ALA A 134 -12.32 -7.04 11.71
CA ALA A 134 -12.53 -7.19 13.15
C ALA A 134 -11.51 -6.36 13.95
N PRO A 135 -11.80 -6.07 15.23
CA PRO A 135 -10.93 -5.21 16.05
C PRO A 135 -9.47 -5.65 16.13
N ASN A 136 -9.22 -6.95 16.11
CA ASN A 136 -7.87 -7.49 16.25
C ASN A 136 -7.24 -7.89 14.93
N ASP A 137 -7.90 -7.59 13.82
CA ASP A 137 -7.37 -7.93 12.51
C ASP A 137 -6.25 -6.97 12.11
N ASN A 138 -5.39 -7.46 11.23
CA ASN A 138 -4.41 -6.59 10.59
C ASN A 138 -5.12 -5.58 9.70
N PRO A 139 -4.53 -4.40 9.48
CA PRO A 139 -5.10 -3.43 8.55
C PRO A 139 -5.30 -4.05 7.16
N VAL A 140 -6.31 -3.58 6.45
CA VAL A 140 -6.57 -4.02 5.08
C VAL A 140 -6.09 -2.97 4.09
N LYS A 141 -5.66 -3.43 2.93
CA LYS A 141 -5.25 -2.53 1.86
C LYS A 141 -6.46 -1.83 1.26
N VAL A 142 -6.29 -0.57 0.92
CA VAL A 142 -7.37 0.26 0.40
C VAL A 142 -7.13 0.62 -1.06
N LYS A 143 -8.21 0.98 -1.75
CA LYS A 143 -8.12 1.53 -3.10
C LYS A 143 -9.20 2.59 -3.27
N GLU A 144 -9.09 3.36 -4.35
CA GLU A 144 -10.05 4.42 -4.67
C GLU A 144 -11.47 3.87 -4.74
N GLY A 145 -12.37 4.52 -4.01
CA GLY A 145 -13.79 4.13 -4.04
C GLY A 145 -14.14 2.95 -3.17
N MET A 146 -13.21 2.44 -2.36
CA MET A 146 -13.50 1.33 -1.44
C MET A 146 -14.57 1.75 -0.44
N ILE A 147 -15.50 0.84 -0.14
CA ILE A 147 -16.68 1.13 0.65
C ILE A 147 -16.63 0.39 1.97
N PHE A 148 -16.81 1.12 3.05
CA PHE A 148 -16.88 0.57 4.40
C PHE A 148 -18.27 0.82 4.99
N HIS A 149 -18.81 -0.18 5.64
CA HIS A 149 -20.07 -0.07 6.35
C HIS A 149 -19.83 -0.36 7.81
N VAL A 150 -20.10 0.63 8.67
CA VAL A 150 -19.90 0.55 10.10
C VAL A 150 -21.26 0.56 10.78
N SER A 151 -21.49 -0.40 11.67
CA SER A 151 -22.74 -0.45 12.43
C SER A 151 -22.46 -0.91 13.86
N PRO A 152 -23.22 -0.44 14.86
CA PRO A 152 -23.06 -0.92 16.22
C PRO A 152 -23.36 -2.41 16.31
N THR A 153 -22.60 -3.11 17.15
CA THR A 153 -22.84 -4.53 17.44
C THR A 153 -23.45 -4.67 18.82
N GLY A 154 -24.05 -5.81 19.07
CA GLY A 154 -24.59 -6.10 20.38
C GLY A 154 -25.93 -5.48 20.65
N GLU A 155 -26.49 -4.75 19.73
CA GLU A 155 -27.83 -4.21 19.82
C GLU A 155 -28.81 -5.26 19.34
N SER A 156 -29.66 -5.69 20.21
CA SER A 156 -30.68 -6.67 19.86
C SER A 156 -32.05 -6.02 19.73
#